data_7015a5c81e145273545fc437c4804973
#
_entry.id   7015a5c81e145273545fc437c4804973
#
_cell.length_a   1.000
_cell.length_b   1.000
_cell.length_c   1.000
_cell.angle_alpha   90.00
_cell.angle_beta   90.00
_cell.angle_gamma   90.00
#
_symmetry.space_group_name_H-M   'P 1'
#
loop_
_entity.id
_entity.type
_entity.pdbx_description
1 polymer ?
#
loop_
_entity_poly.entity_id
_entity_poly.type
_entity_poly.pdbx_seq_one_letter_code
_entity_poly.pdbx_strand_id
1 'polypeptide(L)'
;MNKFPTWRYFVIIAVLMLGILYALPNLYPAQPAIQVAYTDSSKSADQSLLETIREEIAKQDIEISEINLKNNNIVAQFSSLEDQLVAKTALQKALLDRVIVALKLEPTTPDWLASIGGRPLKLGLDLSGGVHFLLEVDVETALGDKVDGLSLIHI
;
A
#
# COMPACT_ATOMS: atom_id res chain seq x y z
N MET A 1 4.06 50.55 -26.37
CA MET A 1 4.65 49.22 -26.06
C MET A 1 4.58 49.03 -24.55
N ASN A 2 3.80 48.06 -24.12
CA ASN A 2 3.57 47.79 -22.71
C ASN A 2 4.81 47.11 -22.12
N LYS A 3 5.72 47.85 -21.47
CA LYS A 3 6.90 47.27 -20.83
C LYS A 3 6.52 46.76 -19.43
N PHE A 4 6.25 45.51 -19.35
CA PHE A 4 6.04 44.87 -18.05
C PHE A 4 7.35 44.91 -17.23
N PRO A 5 7.32 45.30 -15.95
CA PRO A 5 8.52 45.26 -15.12
C PRO A 5 9.05 43.84 -14.96
N THR A 6 10.37 43.65 -15.03
CA THR A 6 11.07 42.36 -15.03
C THR A 6 10.73 41.46 -13.85
N TRP A 7 10.40 42.04 -12.69
CA TRP A 7 10.02 41.23 -11.50
C TRP A 7 8.78 40.36 -11.71
N ARG A 8 7.84 40.77 -12.61
CA ARG A 8 6.66 39.94 -12.95
C ARG A 8 7.02 38.66 -13.63
N TYR A 9 8.05 38.66 -14.46
CA TYR A 9 8.55 37.42 -15.09
C TYR A 9 9.14 36.48 -14.06
N PHE A 10 9.85 37.00 -13.07
CA PHE A 10 10.33 36.17 -11.94
C PHE A 10 9.20 35.52 -11.16
N VAL A 11 8.13 36.26 -10.88
CA VAL A 11 6.95 35.70 -10.19
C VAL A 11 6.28 34.64 -11.04
N ILE A 12 6.11 34.84 -12.34
CA ILE A 12 5.51 33.85 -13.24
C ILE A 12 6.36 32.57 -13.26
N ILE A 13 7.68 32.73 -13.41
CA ILE A 13 8.61 31.58 -13.43
C ILE A 13 8.55 30.85 -12.09
N ALA A 14 8.54 31.54 -10.97
CA ALA A 14 8.46 30.94 -9.64
C ALA A 14 7.15 30.15 -9.46
N VAL A 15 6.02 30.69 -9.87
CA VAL A 15 4.73 30.01 -9.83
C VAL A 15 4.71 28.78 -10.73
N LEU A 16 5.27 28.86 -11.94
CA LEU A 16 5.39 27.74 -12.86
C LEU A 16 6.28 26.63 -12.26
N MET A 17 7.43 26.98 -11.69
CA MET A 17 8.32 26.01 -11.04
C MET A 17 7.64 25.32 -9.86
N LEU A 18 6.91 26.07 -9.03
CA LEU A 18 6.12 25.48 -7.96
C LEU A 18 5.04 24.55 -8.50
N GLY A 19 4.33 24.94 -9.54
CA GLY A 19 3.32 24.10 -10.19
C GLY A 19 3.89 22.79 -10.72
N ILE A 20 5.05 22.85 -11.39
CA ILE A 20 5.76 21.65 -11.88
C ILE A 20 6.18 20.77 -10.69
N LEU A 21 6.76 21.35 -9.64
CA LEU A 21 7.20 20.61 -8.46
C LEU A 21 6.05 19.86 -7.79
N TYR A 22 4.89 20.49 -7.66
CA TYR A 22 3.70 19.83 -7.10
C TYR A 22 3.02 18.85 -8.06
N ALA A 23 3.28 18.94 -9.37
CA ALA A 23 2.80 17.98 -10.34
C ALA A 23 3.67 16.72 -10.45
N LEU A 24 4.96 16.81 -10.08
CA LEU A 24 5.92 15.70 -10.13
C LEU A 24 5.45 14.40 -9.46
N PRO A 25 4.80 14.39 -8.29
CA PRO A 25 4.34 13.16 -7.67
C PRO A 25 3.40 12.33 -8.54
N ASN A 26 2.66 12.97 -9.45
CA ASN A 26 1.74 12.26 -10.35
C ASN A 26 2.45 11.46 -11.45
N LEU A 27 3.74 11.70 -11.66
CA LEU A 27 4.57 10.91 -12.59
C LEU A 27 5.05 9.60 -11.98
N TYR A 28 4.85 9.42 -10.66
CA TYR A 28 5.24 8.23 -9.93
C TYR A 28 3.99 7.41 -9.57
N PRO A 29 3.56 6.48 -10.44
CA PRO A 29 2.38 5.66 -10.17
C PRO A 29 2.62 4.75 -8.97
N ALA A 30 1.56 4.48 -8.22
CA ALA A 30 1.63 3.51 -7.13
C ALA A 30 1.84 2.10 -7.71
N GLN A 31 2.74 1.33 -7.11
CA GLN A 31 3.01 -0.06 -7.48
C GLN A 31 2.28 -1.03 -6.55
N PRO A 32 1.89 -2.21 -7.07
CA PRO A 32 1.36 -3.29 -6.26
C PRO A 32 2.39 -3.70 -5.20
N ALA A 33 1.97 -3.79 -3.96
CA ALA A 33 2.84 -4.18 -2.85
C ALA A 33 2.11 -5.11 -1.89
N ILE A 34 2.86 -5.96 -1.21
CA ILE A 34 2.37 -6.70 -0.05
C ILE A 34 2.97 -6.12 1.20
N GLN A 35 2.16 -6.06 2.24
CA GLN A 35 2.60 -5.72 3.58
C GLN A 35 2.50 -6.97 4.44
N VAL A 36 3.61 -7.38 5.03
CA VAL A 36 3.70 -8.55 5.88
C VAL A 36 4.00 -8.11 7.30
N ALA A 37 3.17 -8.57 8.23
CA ALA A 37 3.33 -8.33 9.66
C ALA A 37 3.19 -9.65 10.42
N TYR A 38 3.80 -9.76 11.60
CA TYR A 38 3.48 -10.88 12.49
C TYR A 38 2.03 -10.79 12.98
N THR A 39 1.37 -11.92 13.11
CA THR A 39 0.05 -12.02 13.74
C THR A 39 0.12 -11.63 15.22
N ASP A 40 1.24 -11.93 15.86
CA ASP A 40 1.51 -11.56 17.25
C ASP A 40 2.06 -10.13 17.32
N SER A 41 1.27 -9.20 17.85
CA SER A 41 1.64 -7.77 17.97
C SER A 41 2.85 -7.53 18.88
N SER A 42 3.26 -8.51 19.68
CA SER A 42 4.47 -8.42 20.52
C SER A 42 5.76 -8.62 19.72
N LYS A 43 5.68 -9.17 18.51
CA LYS A 43 6.82 -9.43 17.63
C LYS A 43 6.94 -8.34 16.60
N SER A 44 8.14 -7.82 16.49
CA SER A 44 8.53 -6.87 15.43
C SER A 44 9.00 -7.63 14.20
N ALA A 45 8.65 -7.14 13.02
CA ALA A 45 9.26 -7.63 11.81
C ALA A 45 10.77 -7.38 11.87
N ASP A 46 11.53 -8.43 11.65
CA ASP A 46 12.99 -8.44 11.74
C ASP A 46 13.63 -8.85 10.41
N GLN A 47 14.95 -8.76 10.38
CA GLN A 47 15.74 -9.12 9.21
C GLN A 47 15.57 -10.60 8.81
N SER A 48 15.35 -11.48 9.77
CA SER A 48 15.18 -12.92 9.52
C SER A 48 13.87 -13.21 8.78
N LEU A 49 12.80 -12.49 9.13
CA LEU A 49 11.52 -12.56 8.40
C LEU A 49 11.68 -12.01 6.98
N LEU A 50 12.43 -10.91 6.81
CA LEU A 50 12.68 -10.31 5.49
C LEU A 50 13.40 -11.31 4.57
N GLU A 51 14.44 -11.98 5.07
CA GLU A 51 15.17 -12.99 4.31
C GLU A 51 14.28 -14.17 3.95
N THR A 52 13.48 -14.66 4.89
CA THR A 52 12.52 -15.75 4.65
C THR A 52 11.51 -15.37 3.56
N ILE A 53 10.97 -14.16 3.61
CA ILE A 53 10.04 -13.66 2.59
C ILE A 53 10.72 -13.60 1.22
N ARG A 54 11.96 -13.09 1.17
CA ARG A 54 12.72 -13.01 -0.07
C ARG A 54 12.98 -14.38 -0.68
N GLU A 55 13.36 -15.36 0.13
CA GLU A 55 13.59 -16.74 -0.31
C GLU A 55 12.31 -17.40 -0.83
N GLU A 56 11.18 -17.22 -0.12
CA GLU A 56 9.91 -17.81 -0.54
C GLU A 56 9.38 -17.20 -1.84
N ILE A 57 9.53 -15.90 -2.04
CA ILE A 57 9.15 -15.23 -3.28
C ILE A 57 10.09 -15.65 -4.43
N ALA A 58 11.39 -15.75 -4.17
CA ALA A 58 12.37 -16.18 -5.18
C ALA A 58 12.09 -17.61 -5.72
N LYS A 59 11.53 -18.50 -4.90
CA LYS A 59 11.11 -19.83 -5.34
C LYS A 59 9.99 -19.83 -6.39
N GLN A 60 9.24 -18.72 -6.49
CA GLN A 60 8.15 -18.57 -7.45
C GLN A 60 8.59 -17.88 -8.76
N ASP A 61 9.89 -17.59 -8.92
CA ASP A 61 10.45 -16.88 -10.08
C ASP A 61 9.83 -15.48 -10.29
N ILE A 62 9.47 -14.81 -9.17
CA ILE A 62 8.87 -13.48 -9.16
C ILE A 62 9.94 -12.43 -8.87
N GLU A 63 10.02 -11.40 -9.70
CA GLU A 63 10.89 -10.24 -9.46
C GLU A 63 10.30 -9.29 -8.42
N ILE A 64 11.04 -9.08 -7.34
CA ILE A 64 10.74 -8.06 -6.34
C ILE A 64 11.38 -6.75 -6.79
N SER A 65 10.56 -5.72 -7.03
CA SER A 65 11.06 -4.39 -7.38
C SER A 65 11.80 -3.75 -6.21
N GLU A 66 11.22 -3.83 -5.03
CA GLU A 66 11.80 -3.28 -3.80
C GLU A 66 11.25 -4.03 -2.58
N ILE A 67 12.09 -4.28 -1.58
CA ILE A 67 11.67 -4.85 -0.30
C ILE A 67 12.29 -4.04 0.84
N ASN A 68 11.43 -3.51 1.69
CA ASN A 68 11.82 -2.60 2.78
C ASN A 68 11.12 -2.95 4.08
N LEU A 69 11.83 -2.70 5.18
CA LEU A 69 11.25 -2.73 6.52
C LEU A 69 10.74 -1.32 6.87
N LYS A 70 9.42 -1.14 6.94
CA LYS A 70 8.77 0.13 7.29
C LYS A 70 7.81 -0.06 8.46
N ASN A 71 7.93 0.77 9.50
CA ASN A 71 7.00 0.78 10.62
C ASN A 71 6.69 -0.62 11.19
N ASN A 72 7.72 -1.41 11.43
CA ASN A 72 7.59 -2.75 12.00
C ASN A 72 6.89 -3.79 11.08
N ASN A 73 6.75 -3.47 9.80
CA ASN A 73 6.19 -4.33 8.76
C ASN A 73 7.17 -4.45 7.60
N ILE A 74 7.13 -5.57 6.90
CA ILE A 74 7.88 -5.72 5.67
C ILE A 74 6.96 -5.38 4.51
N VAL A 75 7.43 -4.49 3.64
CA VAL A 75 6.73 -4.09 2.42
C VAL A 75 7.55 -4.55 1.24
N ALA A 76 6.99 -5.42 0.41
CA ALA A 76 7.58 -5.87 -0.84
C ALA A 76 6.75 -5.34 -2.01
N GLN A 77 7.39 -4.68 -2.97
CA GLN A 77 6.77 -4.08 -4.16
C GLN A 77 7.01 -4.97 -5.37
N PHE A 78 6.02 -5.02 -6.25
CA PHE A 78 6.02 -5.83 -7.46
C PHE A 78 5.73 -4.97 -8.69
N SER A 79 6.18 -5.44 -9.84
CA SER A 79 5.91 -4.78 -11.11
C SER A 79 4.50 -5.08 -11.64
N SER A 80 3.90 -6.21 -11.23
CA SER A 80 2.59 -6.69 -11.70
C SER A 80 1.64 -7.02 -10.54
N LEU A 81 0.35 -6.84 -10.79
CA LEU A 81 -0.71 -7.33 -9.88
C LEU A 81 -0.74 -8.86 -9.79
N GLU A 82 -0.38 -9.55 -10.87
CA GLU A 82 -0.31 -11.01 -10.89
C GLU A 82 0.76 -11.52 -9.94
N ASP A 83 1.96 -10.93 -10.01
CA ASP A 83 3.07 -11.24 -9.12
C ASP A 83 2.71 -11.01 -7.65
N GLN A 84 2.01 -9.90 -7.37
CA GLN A 84 1.50 -9.58 -6.03
C GLN A 84 0.58 -10.69 -5.50
N LEU A 85 -0.34 -11.20 -6.32
CA LEU A 85 -1.29 -12.24 -5.92
C LEU A 85 -0.61 -13.59 -5.71
N VAL A 86 0.32 -13.95 -6.60
CA VAL A 86 1.11 -15.19 -6.48
C VAL A 86 1.99 -15.14 -5.23
N ALA A 87 2.68 -14.02 -5.01
CA ALA A 87 3.50 -13.80 -3.81
C ALA A 87 2.67 -13.88 -2.52
N LYS A 88 1.48 -13.25 -2.49
CA LYS A 88 0.56 -13.37 -1.35
C LYS A 88 0.22 -14.82 -1.06
N THR A 89 -0.18 -15.57 -2.08
CA THR A 89 -0.61 -16.97 -1.93
C THR A 89 0.55 -17.86 -1.46
N ALA A 90 1.74 -17.66 -2.01
CA ALA A 90 2.96 -18.37 -1.63
C ALA A 90 3.33 -18.12 -0.16
N LEU A 91 3.33 -16.84 0.24
CA LEU A 91 3.66 -16.45 1.62
C LEU A 91 2.62 -16.93 2.63
N GLN A 92 1.33 -16.86 2.30
CA GLN A 92 0.29 -17.39 3.18
C GLN A 92 0.43 -18.89 3.37
N LYS A 93 0.82 -19.63 2.32
CA LYS A 93 1.05 -21.08 2.40
C LYS A 93 2.33 -21.45 3.15
N ALA A 94 3.40 -20.68 2.97
CA ALA A 94 4.69 -20.96 3.59
C ALA A 94 4.75 -20.57 5.08
N LEU A 95 4.16 -19.44 5.43
CA LEU A 95 4.25 -18.87 6.78
C LEU A 95 3.00 -19.14 7.63
N LEU A 96 1.95 -19.72 7.02
CA LEU A 96 0.69 -20.08 7.68
C LEU A 96 0.17 -18.92 8.59
N ASP A 97 -0.30 -19.27 9.78
CA ASP A 97 -0.89 -18.32 10.74
C ASP A 97 0.12 -17.41 11.47
N ARG A 98 1.40 -17.48 11.12
CA ARG A 98 2.46 -16.68 11.75
C ARG A 98 2.45 -15.23 11.34
N VAL A 99 1.99 -14.94 10.11
CA VAL A 99 2.01 -13.61 9.52
C VAL A 99 0.67 -13.27 8.89
N ILE A 100 0.37 -11.98 8.91
CA ILE A 100 -0.75 -11.39 8.15
C ILE A 100 -0.16 -10.77 6.89
N VAL A 101 -0.66 -11.19 5.72
CA VAL A 101 -0.25 -10.66 4.43
C VAL A 101 -1.38 -9.81 3.86
N ALA A 102 -1.19 -8.51 3.83
CA ALA A 102 -2.14 -7.53 3.29
C ALA A 102 -1.70 -7.04 1.91
N LEU A 103 -2.64 -6.93 0.99
CA LEU A 103 -2.42 -6.28 -0.31
C LEU A 103 -2.48 -4.77 -0.13
N LYS A 104 -1.55 -4.06 -0.75
CA LYS A 104 -1.44 -2.61 -0.69
C LYS A 104 -0.96 -2.05 -2.03
N LEU A 105 -1.25 -0.81 -2.29
CA LEU A 105 -0.60 -0.01 -3.32
C LEU A 105 0.38 0.93 -2.61
N GLU A 106 1.66 0.80 -2.91
CA GLU A 106 2.70 1.65 -2.33
C GLU A 106 3.10 2.72 -3.34
N PRO A 107 3.10 4.00 -2.94
CA PRO A 107 3.55 5.07 -3.82
C PRO A 107 5.06 4.94 -4.06
N THR A 108 5.49 5.11 -5.31
CA THR A 108 6.90 5.10 -5.70
C THR A 108 7.55 6.48 -5.63
N THR A 109 6.87 7.44 -5.00
CA THR A 109 7.35 8.82 -4.86
C THR A 109 8.65 8.85 -4.05
N PRO A 110 9.73 9.48 -4.55
CA PRO A 110 10.99 9.61 -3.81
C PRO A 110 10.81 10.35 -2.48
N ASP A 111 11.58 9.95 -1.46
CA ASP A 111 11.46 10.50 -0.10
C ASP A 111 11.67 12.01 -0.02
N TRP A 112 12.56 12.57 -0.85
CA TRP A 112 12.77 14.02 -0.90
C TRP A 112 11.52 14.79 -1.36
N LEU A 113 10.75 14.20 -2.30
CA LEU A 113 9.52 14.80 -2.80
C LEU A 113 8.37 14.61 -1.81
N ALA A 114 8.35 13.47 -1.13
CA ALA A 114 7.40 13.20 -0.05
C ALA A 114 7.61 14.14 1.15
N SER A 115 8.87 14.49 1.47
CA SER A 115 9.22 15.37 2.59
C SER A 115 8.74 16.82 2.42
N ILE A 116 8.63 17.31 1.19
CA ILE A 116 8.06 18.63 0.87
C ILE A 116 6.53 18.60 0.70
N GLY A 117 5.89 17.48 1.07
CA GLY A 117 4.44 17.33 1.00
C GLY A 117 3.90 16.91 -0.38
N GLY A 118 4.78 16.55 -1.32
CA GLY A 118 4.42 16.01 -2.62
C GLY A 118 3.80 14.63 -2.46
N ARG A 119 2.48 14.52 -2.67
CA ARG A 119 1.76 13.25 -2.66
C ARG A 119 1.06 13.05 -3.99
N PRO A 120 1.11 11.85 -4.59
CA PRO A 120 0.35 11.58 -5.80
C PRO A 120 -1.14 11.74 -5.53
N LEU A 121 -1.85 12.21 -6.54
CA LEU A 121 -3.31 12.36 -6.47
C LEU A 121 -3.95 10.98 -6.28
N LYS A 122 -4.71 10.81 -5.23
CA LYS A 122 -5.51 9.59 -5.03
C LYS A 122 -6.68 9.64 -5.99
N LEU A 123 -6.60 8.85 -7.04
CA LEU A 123 -7.72 8.66 -7.95
C LEU A 123 -8.87 7.98 -7.20
N GLY A 124 -10.06 8.54 -7.29
CA GLY A 124 -11.27 7.89 -6.78
C GLY A 124 -11.55 6.59 -7.52
N LEU A 125 -12.44 5.77 -6.98
CA LEU A 125 -12.83 4.47 -7.58
C LEU A 125 -13.28 4.59 -9.03
N ASP A 126 -13.96 5.68 -9.37
CA ASP A 126 -14.47 5.95 -10.73
C ASP A 126 -13.36 6.18 -11.77
N LEU A 127 -12.20 6.71 -11.31
CA LEU A 127 -11.06 7.04 -12.17
C LEU A 127 -9.97 5.96 -12.18
N SER A 128 -9.89 5.18 -11.10
CA SER A 128 -8.90 4.09 -10.99
C SER A 128 -9.30 2.86 -11.79
N GLY A 129 -10.56 2.76 -12.19
CA GLY A 129 -11.15 1.53 -12.70
C GLY A 129 -11.23 0.47 -11.60
N GLY A 130 -12.21 -0.36 -11.62
CA GLY A 130 -12.35 -1.43 -10.64
C GLY A 130 -13.80 -1.80 -10.43
N VAL A 131 -14.02 -2.90 -9.72
CA VAL A 131 -15.34 -3.34 -9.31
C VAL A 131 -15.60 -2.84 -7.89
N HIS A 132 -16.68 -2.09 -7.73
CA HIS A 132 -17.13 -1.66 -6.42
C HIS A 132 -18.03 -2.74 -5.83
N PHE A 133 -17.55 -3.40 -4.76
CA PHE A 133 -18.36 -4.33 -3.98
C PHE A 133 -18.93 -3.60 -2.78
N LEU A 134 -20.25 -3.49 -2.71
CA LEU A 134 -20.93 -3.11 -1.49
C LEU A 134 -21.22 -4.38 -0.69
N LEU A 135 -20.53 -4.54 0.43
CA LEU A 135 -20.78 -5.63 1.37
C LEU A 135 -21.67 -5.09 2.48
N GLU A 136 -22.91 -5.55 2.48
CA GLU A 136 -23.83 -5.32 3.58
C GLU A 136 -23.72 -6.48 4.56
N VAL A 137 -23.36 -6.15 5.79
CA VAL A 137 -23.26 -7.15 6.88
C VAL A 137 -24.62 -7.17 7.58
N ASP A 138 -25.31 -8.31 7.54
CA ASP A 138 -26.51 -8.54 8.35
C ASP A 138 -26.10 -8.70 9.83
N VAL A 139 -26.14 -7.56 10.52
CA VAL A 139 -25.75 -7.46 11.93
C VAL A 139 -26.76 -8.17 12.83
N GLU A 140 -28.03 -8.23 12.44
CA GLU A 140 -29.07 -8.87 13.24
C GLU A 140 -28.88 -10.39 13.30
N THR A 141 -28.61 -11.01 12.14
CA THR A 141 -28.31 -12.45 12.09
C THR A 141 -27.01 -12.79 12.84
N ALA A 142 -25.95 -11.99 12.67
CA ALA A 142 -24.67 -12.21 13.34
C ALA A 142 -24.75 -12.03 14.87
N LEU A 143 -25.61 -11.12 15.35
CA LEU A 143 -25.90 -10.95 16.78
C LEU A 143 -26.75 -12.09 17.33
N GLY A 144 -27.76 -12.55 16.55
CA GLY A 144 -28.60 -13.68 16.92
C GLY A 144 -27.78 -14.93 17.14
N ASP A 145 -26.92 -15.31 16.20
CA ASP A 145 -26.04 -16.48 16.31
C ASP A 145 -25.09 -16.42 17.53
N LYS A 146 -24.59 -15.23 17.86
CA LYS A 146 -23.75 -15.03 19.06
C LYS A 146 -24.54 -15.17 20.34
N VAL A 147 -25.73 -14.62 20.41
CA VAL A 147 -26.60 -14.68 21.60
C VAL A 147 -27.05 -16.11 21.84
N ASP A 148 -27.45 -16.84 20.79
CA ASP A 148 -27.84 -18.25 20.88
C ASP A 148 -26.68 -19.14 21.32
N GLY A 149 -25.46 -18.88 20.78
CA GLY A 149 -24.24 -19.57 21.19
C GLY A 149 -23.90 -19.34 22.67
N LEU A 150 -24.14 -18.14 23.20
CA LEU A 150 -23.94 -17.83 24.64
C LEU A 150 -25.04 -18.40 25.50
N SER A 151 -26.29 -18.50 25.04
CA SER A 151 -27.39 -19.08 25.79
C SER A 151 -27.22 -20.58 25.99
N LEU A 152 -26.65 -21.29 25.04
CA LEU A 152 -26.32 -22.72 25.11
C LEU A 152 -25.22 -23.06 26.11
N ILE A 153 -24.37 -22.11 26.48
CA ILE A 153 -23.28 -22.30 27.44
C ILE A 153 -23.80 -22.14 28.92
N HIS A 154 -24.98 -21.52 29.07
CA HIS A 154 -25.54 -21.21 30.40
C HIS A 154 -26.60 -22.20 30.92
N ILE A 155 -26.82 -23.33 30.24
CA ILE A 155 -27.73 -24.39 30.70
C ILE A 155 -26.94 -25.54 31.33
#